data_4a204d2f2d21ace9c981e7ca89815ff0
#
_entry.id   4a204d2f2d21ace9c981e7ca89815ff0
#
_cell.length_a   1.000
_cell.length_b   1.000
_cell.length_c   1.000
_cell.angle_alpha   90.00
_cell.angle_beta   90.00
_cell.angle_gamma   90.00
#
_symmetry.space_group_name_H-M   'P 1'
#
loop_
_entity.id
_entity.type
_entity.pdbx_description
1 polymer ?
#
loop_
_entity_poly.entity_id
_entity_poly.type
_entity_poly.pdbx_seq_one_letter_code
_entity_poly.pdbx_strand_id
1 'polypeptide(L)'
;MHRRDIQKAHLLRQIVASLTDNLGVLEKAARASHEEATHESNKAESKYDTRGLEAAYLAGGQARQAKEILDSIALYEALTVRDFAPGEPIDLTALVELDADGIRSAYFIGPKNGGLEIEHQRKEIMVITPQSPLGQNLMGRKSGQRWTAKIGGSTVKYHIVSVR
;
A
#
# COMPACT_ATOMS: atom_id res chain seq x y z
N MET A 1 7.47 9.17 24.94
CA MET A 1 6.95 8.32 23.83
C MET A 1 5.58 7.81 24.23
N HIS A 2 4.51 8.29 23.57
CA HIS A 2 3.14 7.95 23.96
C HIS A 2 2.80 6.53 23.46
N ARG A 3 1.91 5.82 24.20
CA ARG A 3 1.46 4.46 23.85
C ARG A 3 0.91 4.36 22.41
N ARG A 4 0.38 5.45 21.86
CA ARG A 4 -0.16 5.57 20.49
C ARG A 4 0.95 5.64 19.43
N ASP A 5 2.05 6.35 19.68
CA ASP A 5 3.22 6.41 18.79
C ASP A 5 3.85 5.03 18.61
N ILE A 6 3.91 4.24 19.69
CA ILE A 6 4.41 2.86 19.64
C ILE A 6 3.53 2.00 18.73
N GLN A 7 2.22 2.20 18.73
CA GLN A 7 1.30 1.46 17.89
C GLN A 7 1.48 1.78 16.41
N LYS A 8 1.60 3.07 16.04
CA LYS A 8 1.85 3.48 14.66
C LYS A 8 3.23 3.07 14.17
N ALA A 9 4.26 3.19 14.99
CA ALA A 9 5.59 2.71 14.65
C ALA A 9 5.61 1.20 14.41
N HIS A 10 4.80 0.43 15.16
CA HIS A 10 4.63 -1.00 14.90
C HIS A 10 3.90 -1.26 13.57
N LEU A 11 2.85 -0.48 13.27
CA LEU A 11 2.15 -0.56 11.98
C LEU A 11 3.10 -0.27 10.80
N LEU A 12 3.97 0.75 10.92
CA LEU A 12 4.98 1.02 9.88
C LEU A 12 5.91 -0.17 9.67
N ARG A 13 6.38 -0.80 10.74
CA ARG A 13 7.22 -2.01 10.63
C ARG A 13 6.49 -3.16 9.93
N GLN A 14 5.19 -3.32 10.18
CA GLN A 14 4.38 -4.34 9.49
C GLN A 14 4.21 -4.01 8.00
N ILE A 15 4.04 -2.75 7.63
CA ILE A 15 4.00 -2.30 6.23
C ILE A 15 5.32 -2.63 5.54
N VAL A 16 6.45 -2.26 6.14
CA VAL A 16 7.79 -2.56 5.61
C VAL A 16 8.01 -4.07 5.47
N ALA A 17 7.62 -4.85 6.48
CA ALA A 17 7.74 -6.31 6.42
C ALA A 17 6.92 -6.90 5.26
N SER A 18 5.68 -6.46 5.08
CA SER A 18 4.81 -6.89 3.97
C SER A 18 5.40 -6.52 2.60
N LEU A 19 5.96 -5.32 2.46
CA LEU A 19 6.63 -4.91 1.22
C LEU A 19 7.91 -5.73 0.97
N THR A 20 8.66 -6.06 2.02
CA THR A 20 9.86 -6.89 1.93
C THR A 20 9.51 -8.33 1.49
N ASP A 21 8.42 -8.90 2.02
CA ASP A 21 7.93 -10.21 1.59
C ASP A 21 7.52 -10.19 0.12
N ASN A 22 6.81 -9.15 -0.33
CA ASN A 22 6.43 -8.96 -1.73
C ASN A 22 7.66 -8.82 -2.64
N LEU A 23 8.70 -8.10 -2.19
CA LEU A 23 9.98 -8.00 -2.89
C LEU A 23 10.62 -9.38 -3.07
N GLY A 24 10.65 -10.19 -2.02
CA GLY A 24 11.20 -11.55 -2.07
C GLY A 24 10.48 -12.45 -3.08
N VAL A 25 9.16 -12.33 -3.21
CA VAL A 25 8.37 -13.04 -4.22
C VAL A 25 8.76 -12.59 -5.64
N LEU A 26 8.86 -11.27 -5.86
CA LEU A 26 9.26 -10.72 -7.16
C LEU A 26 10.68 -11.09 -7.55
N GLU A 27 11.62 -11.06 -6.62
CA GLU A 27 13.02 -11.47 -6.87
C GLU A 27 13.11 -12.93 -7.28
N LYS A 28 12.37 -13.82 -6.62
CA LYS A 28 12.30 -15.23 -7.01
C LYS A 28 11.71 -15.42 -8.40
N ALA A 29 10.63 -14.71 -8.70
CA ALA A 29 10.00 -14.77 -10.02
C ALA A 29 10.90 -14.20 -11.11
N ALA A 30 11.60 -13.09 -10.86
CA ALA A 30 12.57 -12.50 -11.79
C ALA A 30 13.75 -13.45 -12.08
N ARG A 31 14.27 -14.12 -11.03
CA ARG A 31 15.32 -15.10 -11.16
C ARG A 31 14.87 -16.31 -12.00
N ALA A 32 13.69 -16.88 -11.69
CA ALA A 32 13.14 -18.01 -12.44
C ALA A 32 12.94 -17.65 -13.92
N SER A 33 12.43 -16.47 -14.24
CA SER A 33 12.24 -15.99 -15.62
C SER A 33 13.60 -15.79 -16.32
N HIS A 34 14.61 -15.30 -15.61
CA HIS A 34 15.96 -15.15 -16.19
C HIS A 34 16.62 -16.51 -16.46
N GLU A 35 16.49 -17.47 -15.55
CA GLU A 35 16.99 -18.84 -15.72
C GLU A 35 16.31 -19.52 -16.90
N GLU A 36 14.99 -19.35 -17.05
CA GLU A 36 14.25 -19.86 -18.21
C GLU A 36 14.75 -19.24 -19.53
N ALA A 37 14.95 -17.92 -19.56
CA ALA A 37 15.41 -17.20 -20.75
C ALA A 37 16.84 -17.61 -21.16
N THR A 38 17.69 -18.00 -20.21
CA THR A 38 19.10 -18.35 -20.43
C THR A 38 19.34 -19.85 -20.54
N HIS A 39 18.36 -20.70 -20.23
CA HIS A 39 18.49 -22.14 -20.32
C HIS A 39 18.70 -22.58 -21.80
N GLU A 40 19.59 -23.58 -22.00
CA GLU A 40 19.92 -24.03 -23.36
C GLU A 40 18.71 -24.54 -24.18
N SER A 41 17.73 -25.17 -23.51
CA SER A 41 16.50 -25.61 -24.12
C SER A 41 15.57 -24.47 -24.59
N ASN A 42 15.78 -23.26 -24.10
CA ASN A 42 15.00 -22.06 -24.42
C ASN A 42 15.77 -21.08 -25.31
N LYS A 43 17.01 -21.42 -25.70
CA LYS A 43 17.69 -20.66 -26.76
C LYS A 43 16.95 -20.84 -28.07
N ALA A 44 16.76 -19.75 -28.80
CA ALA A 44 16.08 -19.75 -30.08
C ALA A 44 16.77 -20.73 -31.06
N GLU A 45 16.15 -21.85 -31.34
CA GLU A 45 16.60 -22.80 -32.35
C GLU A 45 16.37 -22.22 -33.79
N SER A 46 15.48 -21.24 -33.88
CA SER A 46 15.23 -20.46 -35.05
C SER A 46 14.94 -19.00 -34.72
N LYS A 47 15.14 -18.09 -35.70
CA LYS A 47 14.80 -16.65 -35.53
C LYS A 47 13.30 -16.37 -35.33
N TYR A 48 12.45 -17.40 -35.34
CA TYR A 48 11.01 -17.30 -35.06
C TYR A 48 10.64 -17.79 -33.66
N ASP A 49 11.59 -18.28 -32.88
CA ASP A 49 11.37 -18.69 -31.49
C ASP A 49 11.46 -17.47 -30.55
N THR A 50 10.31 -17.04 -29.98
CA THR A 50 10.18 -15.86 -29.15
C THR A 50 10.16 -16.18 -27.64
N ARG A 51 10.12 -17.47 -27.24
CA ARG A 51 9.95 -17.87 -25.83
C ARG A 51 11.04 -17.32 -24.92
N GLY A 52 12.30 -17.44 -25.28
CA GLY A 52 13.42 -16.91 -24.51
C GLY A 52 13.39 -15.38 -24.42
N LEU A 53 12.95 -14.69 -25.49
CA LEU A 53 12.80 -13.24 -25.54
C LEU A 53 11.66 -12.77 -24.61
N GLU A 54 10.52 -13.45 -24.61
CA GLU A 54 9.40 -13.16 -23.72
C GLU A 54 9.78 -13.33 -22.25
N ALA A 55 10.50 -14.40 -21.88
CA ALA A 55 11.00 -14.61 -20.53
C ALA A 55 11.97 -13.49 -20.09
N ALA A 56 12.84 -13.01 -20.98
CA ALA A 56 13.74 -11.90 -20.71
C ALA A 56 12.98 -10.57 -20.48
N TYR A 57 11.92 -10.30 -21.22
CA TYR A 57 11.04 -9.13 -20.99
C TYR A 57 10.31 -9.20 -19.67
N LEU A 58 9.77 -10.37 -19.27
CA LEU A 58 9.15 -10.59 -17.97
C LEU A 58 10.14 -10.34 -16.83
N ALA A 59 11.37 -10.88 -16.91
CA ALA A 59 12.41 -10.63 -15.93
C ALA A 59 12.73 -9.12 -15.79
N GLY A 60 12.83 -8.37 -16.90
CA GLY A 60 13.04 -6.93 -16.89
C GLY A 60 11.87 -6.14 -16.26
N GLY A 61 10.63 -6.56 -16.53
CA GLY A 61 9.42 -6.00 -15.90
C GLY A 61 9.40 -6.21 -14.39
N GLN A 62 9.71 -7.41 -13.92
CA GLN A 62 9.78 -7.77 -12.51
C GLN A 62 10.89 -6.99 -11.78
N ALA A 63 12.04 -6.79 -12.42
CA ALA A 63 13.13 -5.98 -11.86
C ALA A 63 12.72 -4.52 -11.63
N ARG A 64 11.94 -3.92 -12.54
CA ARG A 64 11.38 -2.57 -12.34
C ARG A 64 10.39 -2.53 -11.19
N GLN A 65 9.49 -3.51 -11.07
CA GLN A 65 8.57 -3.60 -9.93
C GLN A 65 9.32 -3.77 -8.61
N ALA A 66 10.38 -4.59 -8.58
CA ALA A 66 11.23 -4.75 -7.40
C ALA A 66 11.86 -3.42 -6.99
N LYS A 67 12.35 -2.62 -7.95
CA LYS A 67 12.88 -1.28 -7.66
C LYS A 67 11.81 -0.35 -7.06
N GLU A 68 10.60 -0.35 -7.57
CA GLU A 68 9.49 0.46 -7.04
C GLU A 68 9.15 0.06 -5.60
N ILE A 69 9.22 -1.23 -5.26
CA ILE A 69 9.01 -1.71 -3.88
C ILE A 69 10.16 -1.25 -2.97
N LEU A 70 11.42 -1.33 -3.43
CA LEU A 70 12.57 -0.84 -2.67
C LEU A 70 12.46 0.66 -2.38
N ASP A 71 12.06 1.46 -3.38
CA ASP A 71 11.82 2.89 -3.21
C ASP A 71 10.68 3.15 -2.19
N SER A 72 9.65 2.31 -2.18
CA SER A 72 8.56 2.37 -1.21
C SER A 72 9.02 2.02 0.20
N ILE A 73 9.81 0.95 0.37
CA ILE A 73 10.39 0.56 1.66
C ILE A 73 11.20 1.72 2.24
N ALA A 74 12.09 2.32 1.45
CA ALA A 74 12.90 3.45 1.89
C ALA A 74 12.06 4.65 2.34
N LEU A 75 10.94 4.93 1.64
CA LEU A 75 10.00 6.00 2.05
C LEU A 75 9.34 5.69 3.39
N TYR A 76 8.88 4.45 3.62
CA TYR A 76 8.25 4.07 4.88
C TYR A 76 9.24 4.01 6.04
N GLU A 77 10.49 3.59 5.82
CA GLU A 77 11.55 3.61 6.82
C GLU A 77 11.95 5.03 7.26
N ALA A 78 11.92 5.98 6.33
CA ALA A 78 12.19 7.38 6.60
C ALA A 78 10.98 8.13 7.20
N LEU A 79 9.77 7.52 7.19
CA LEU A 79 8.55 8.18 7.60
C LEU A 79 8.47 8.31 9.12
N THR A 80 8.34 9.54 9.61
CA THR A 80 8.10 9.81 11.03
C THR A 80 6.61 9.84 11.30
N VAL A 81 6.13 8.92 12.14
CA VAL A 81 4.76 8.94 12.64
C VAL A 81 4.59 9.97 13.74
N ARG A 82 3.41 10.58 13.81
CA ARG A 82 3.03 11.51 14.85
C ARG A 82 1.62 11.23 15.36
N ASP A 83 1.33 11.66 16.56
CA ASP A 83 -0.03 11.68 17.08
C ASP A 83 -0.81 12.86 16.50
N PHE A 84 -2.10 12.68 16.37
CA PHE A 84 -3.05 13.73 15.98
C PHE A 84 -3.86 14.15 17.20
N ALA A 85 -3.83 15.46 17.51
CA ALA A 85 -4.61 16.03 18.58
C ALA A 85 -6.12 16.02 18.23
N PRO A 86 -7.02 16.02 19.22
CA PRO A 86 -8.44 16.18 18.97
C PRO A 86 -8.74 17.43 18.14
N GLY A 87 -9.45 17.27 17.03
CA GLY A 87 -9.77 18.35 16.11
C GLY A 87 -8.68 18.73 15.12
N GLU A 88 -7.55 18.05 15.14
CA GLU A 88 -6.52 18.20 14.13
C GLU A 88 -6.98 17.59 12.79
N PRO A 89 -6.68 18.22 11.64
CA PRO A 89 -7.06 17.70 10.34
C PRO A 89 -6.26 16.45 9.98
N ILE A 90 -6.90 15.54 9.25
CA ILE A 90 -6.25 14.35 8.68
C ILE A 90 -5.14 14.79 7.73
N ASP A 91 -3.98 14.20 7.90
CA ASP A 91 -2.79 14.39 7.10
C ASP A 91 -1.99 13.08 7.01
N LEU A 92 -0.84 13.11 6.36
CA LEU A 92 0.05 11.96 6.24
C LEU A 92 0.34 11.35 7.63
N THR A 93 0.41 10.04 7.69
CA THR A 93 0.55 9.22 8.91
C THR A 93 -0.67 9.15 9.84
N ALA A 94 -1.80 9.77 9.46
CA ALA A 94 -3.03 9.60 10.23
C ALA A 94 -3.55 8.16 10.13
N LEU A 95 -3.98 7.62 11.27
CA LEU A 95 -4.78 6.41 11.35
C LEU A 95 -6.24 6.82 11.56
N VAL A 96 -7.07 6.57 10.56
CA VAL A 96 -8.46 7.02 10.47
C VAL A 96 -9.40 5.84 10.62
N GLU A 97 -10.35 5.93 11.55
CA GLU A 97 -11.49 5.01 11.60
C GLU A 97 -12.70 5.70 10.94
N LEU A 98 -13.21 5.09 9.91
CA LEU A 98 -14.30 5.60 9.07
C LEU A 98 -15.51 4.68 9.16
N ASP A 99 -16.68 5.25 9.32
CA ASP A 99 -17.97 4.56 9.20
C ASP A 99 -18.58 4.96 7.85
N ALA A 100 -18.95 3.97 7.06
CA ALA A 100 -19.64 4.12 5.78
C ALA A 100 -20.94 3.32 5.84
N ASP A 101 -22.07 4.00 6.00
CA ASP A 101 -23.41 3.38 6.14
C ASP A 101 -23.46 2.28 7.23
N GLY A 102 -22.77 2.49 8.36
CA GLY A 102 -22.70 1.55 9.49
C GLY A 102 -21.57 0.52 9.40
N ILE A 103 -20.81 0.48 8.30
CA ILE A 103 -19.64 -0.38 8.15
C ILE A 103 -18.39 0.38 8.57
N ARG A 104 -17.70 -0.10 9.60
CA ARG A 104 -16.46 0.52 10.10
C ARG A 104 -15.23 -0.10 9.47
N SER A 105 -14.36 0.74 8.95
CA SER A 105 -13.07 0.37 8.37
C SER A 105 -11.97 1.28 8.91
N ALA A 106 -10.75 0.77 8.95
CA ALA A 106 -9.58 1.51 9.39
C ALA A 106 -8.63 1.76 8.22
N TYR A 107 -8.13 2.99 8.13
CA TYR A 107 -7.24 3.43 7.05
C TYR A 107 -6.01 4.11 7.62
N PHE A 108 -4.86 3.82 7.04
CA PHE A 108 -3.63 4.55 7.30
C PHE A 108 -3.28 5.42 6.10
N ILE A 109 -3.06 6.71 6.32
CA ILE A 109 -2.66 7.65 5.26
C ILE A 109 -1.16 7.50 5.02
N GLY A 110 -0.81 6.73 4.01
CA GLY A 110 0.57 6.46 3.61
C GLY A 110 1.02 7.26 2.39
N PRO A 111 2.34 7.39 2.16
CA PRO A 111 2.90 8.12 1.02
C PRO A 111 2.74 7.35 -0.30
N LYS A 112 2.69 6.02 -0.25
CA LYS A 112 2.61 5.09 -1.38
C LYS A 112 1.83 3.82 -1.02
N ASN A 113 1.70 2.90 -1.96
CA ASN A 113 1.13 1.57 -1.80
C ASN A 113 -0.33 1.57 -1.31
N GLY A 114 -1.15 2.49 -1.83
CA GLY A 114 -2.60 2.47 -1.61
C GLY A 114 -3.20 1.12 -2.02
N GLY A 115 -4.07 0.59 -1.16
CA GLY A 115 -4.66 -0.74 -1.31
C GLY A 115 -3.91 -1.86 -0.59
N LEU A 116 -2.75 -1.58 0.03
CA LEU A 116 -2.06 -2.55 0.88
C LEU A 116 -2.85 -2.76 2.18
N GLU A 117 -3.18 -4.01 2.47
CA GLU A 117 -3.92 -4.42 3.66
C GLU A 117 -2.96 -5.01 4.69
N ILE A 118 -3.04 -4.54 5.93
CA ILE A 118 -2.20 -4.97 7.05
C ILE A 118 -3.09 -5.38 8.22
N GLU A 119 -2.92 -6.58 8.71
CA GLU A 119 -3.52 -6.97 9.97
C GLU A 119 -2.72 -6.40 11.15
N HIS A 120 -3.33 -5.46 11.88
CA HIS A 120 -2.73 -4.81 13.04
C HIS A 120 -3.68 -4.88 14.24
N GLN A 121 -3.25 -5.55 15.31
CA GLN A 121 -4.06 -5.71 16.54
C GLN A 121 -5.47 -6.31 16.28
N ARG A 122 -5.55 -7.34 15.45
CA ARG A 122 -6.79 -8.01 15.03
C ARG A 122 -7.77 -7.10 14.28
N LYS A 123 -7.27 -6.01 13.72
CA LYS A 123 -8.01 -5.14 12.80
C LYS A 123 -7.28 -5.10 11.48
N GLU A 124 -8.03 -5.17 10.42
CA GLU A 124 -7.52 -4.92 9.08
C GLU A 124 -7.41 -3.41 8.87
N ILE A 125 -6.24 -2.96 8.46
CA ILE A 125 -5.95 -1.56 8.14
C ILE A 125 -5.53 -1.51 6.68
N MET A 126 -6.26 -0.75 5.89
CA MET A 126 -5.89 -0.50 4.50
C MET A 126 -5.07 0.78 4.40
N VAL A 127 -3.93 0.70 3.73
CA VAL A 127 -3.15 1.89 3.36
C VAL A 127 -3.89 2.62 2.23
N ILE A 128 -4.09 3.91 2.39
CA ILE A 128 -4.56 4.79 1.31
C ILE A 128 -3.61 5.97 1.16
N THR A 129 -3.52 6.53 -0.04
CA THR A 129 -2.67 7.69 -0.32
C THR A 129 -3.50 8.96 -0.41
N PRO A 130 -2.92 10.15 -0.15
CA PRO A 130 -3.62 11.43 -0.35
C PRO A 130 -4.22 11.60 -1.74
N GLN A 131 -3.65 10.97 -2.76
CA GLN A 131 -4.07 11.07 -4.16
C GLN A 131 -5.20 10.08 -4.51
N SER A 132 -5.42 9.05 -3.71
CA SER A 132 -6.52 8.11 -3.93
C SER A 132 -7.88 8.79 -3.79
N PRO A 133 -8.95 8.29 -4.43
CA PRO A 133 -10.28 8.92 -4.32
C PRO A 133 -10.77 9.08 -2.87
N LEU A 134 -10.57 8.08 -2.03
CA LEU A 134 -10.92 8.17 -0.61
C LEU A 134 -9.97 9.09 0.14
N GLY A 135 -8.66 9.04 -0.16
CA GLY A 135 -7.66 9.92 0.44
C GLY A 135 -7.99 11.40 0.18
N GLN A 136 -8.30 11.77 -1.06
CA GLN A 136 -8.70 13.14 -1.40
C GLN A 136 -9.93 13.61 -0.61
N ASN A 137 -10.87 12.71 -0.34
CA ASN A 137 -12.05 13.01 0.47
C ASN A 137 -11.74 13.12 1.96
N LEU A 138 -10.72 12.43 2.47
CA LEU A 138 -10.35 12.43 3.89
C LEU A 138 -9.39 13.56 4.26
N MET A 139 -8.42 13.88 3.38
CA MET A 139 -7.40 14.89 3.66
C MET A 139 -8.01 16.22 4.12
N GLY A 140 -7.48 16.76 5.20
CA GLY A 140 -7.94 18.02 5.79
C GLY A 140 -9.24 17.92 6.62
N ARG A 141 -9.97 16.82 6.56
CA ARG A 141 -11.14 16.59 7.43
C ARG A 141 -10.73 16.24 8.84
N LYS A 142 -11.69 16.31 9.76
CA LYS A 142 -11.47 16.12 11.19
C LYS A 142 -12.39 15.04 11.76
N SER A 143 -11.98 14.45 12.88
CA SER A 143 -12.83 13.53 13.63
C SER A 143 -14.22 14.14 13.90
N GLY A 144 -15.25 13.34 13.80
CA GLY A 144 -16.65 13.71 13.95
C GLY A 144 -17.32 14.27 12.69
N GLN A 145 -16.57 14.64 11.66
CA GLN A 145 -17.16 15.14 10.41
C GLN A 145 -17.90 14.05 9.64
N ARG A 146 -18.96 14.49 8.96
CA ARG A 146 -19.83 13.64 8.14
C ARG A 146 -20.02 14.26 6.76
N TRP A 147 -20.15 13.41 5.76
CA TRP A 147 -20.51 13.81 4.40
C TRP A 147 -21.19 12.67 3.66
N THR A 148 -21.72 12.98 2.49
CA THR A 148 -22.26 11.98 1.57
C THR A 148 -21.52 12.01 0.25
N ALA A 149 -21.32 10.85 -0.36
CA ALA A 149 -20.77 10.75 -1.71
C ALA A 149 -21.63 9.78 -2.54
N LYS A 150 -21.68 10.01 -3.84
CA LYS A 150 -22.31 9.07 -4.78
C LYS A 150 -21.26 8.11 -5.29
N ILE A 151 -21.49 6.82 -5.09
CA ILE A 151 -20.63 5.73 -5.56
C ILE A 151 -21.50 4.72 -6.30
N GLY A 152 -21.22 4.49 -7.59
CA GLY A 152 -21.95 3.51 -8.39
C GLY A 152 -23.47 3.76 -8.46
N GLY A 153 -23.91 5.03 -8.39
CA GLY A 153 -25.33 5.41 -8.39
C GLY A 153 -25.99 5.41 -7.01
N SER A 154 -25.36 4.86 -5.98
CA SER A 154 -25.85 4.87 -4.59
C SER A 154 -25.23 6.02 -3.80
N THR A 155 -25.99 6.57 -2.84
CA THR A 155 -25.49 7.58 -1.91
C THR A 155 -24.98 6.90 -0.66
N VAL A 156 -23.69 7.06 -0.37
CA VAL A 156 -23.03 6.52 0.84
C VAL A 156 -22.84 7.65 1.85
N LYS A 157 -23.19 7.40 3.09
CA LYS A 157 -23.00 8.33 4.22
C LYS A 157 -21.73 7.98 4.97
N TYR A 158 -20.82 8.91 5.03
CA TYR A 158 -19.55 8.78 5.71
C TYR A 158 -19.51 9.52 7.04
N HIS A 159 -18.85 8.95 8.03
CA HIS A 159 -18.58 9.56 9.33
C HIS A 159 -17.16 9.22 9.78
N ILE A 160 -16.32 10.22 10.05
CA ILE A 160 -14.98 10.02 10.63
C ILE A 160 -15.16 9.81 12.13
N VAL A 161 -14.97 8.56 12.55
CA VAL A 161 -15.14 8.14 13.95
C VAL A 161 -13.97 8.60 14.81
N SER A 162 -12.75 8.41 14.30
CA SER A 162 -11.54 8.84 15.01
C SER A 162 -10.39 9.13 14.05
N VAL A 163 -9.51 10.03 14.47
CA VAL A 163 -8.22 10.33 13.82
C VAL A 163 -7.15 10.21 14.90
N ARG A 164 -6.10 9.47 14.62
CA ARG A 164 -5.00 9.22 15.56
C ARG A 164 -3.66 9.32 14.88
#